data_badc50a545cb2c1ab1787616c074c917
#
_entry.id   badc50a545cb2c1ab1787616c074c917
#
_cell.length_a   1.000
_cell.length_b   1.000
_cell.length_c   1.000
_cell.angle_alpha   90.00
_cell.angle_beta   90.00
_cell.angle_gamma   90.00
#
_symmetry.space_group_name_H-M   'P 1'
#
loop_
_entity.id
_entity.type
_entity.pdbx_description
1 polymer ?
#
loop_
_entity_poly.entity_id
_entity_poly.type
_entity_poly.pdbx_seq_one_letter_code
_entity_poly.pdbx_strand_id
1 'polypeptide(L)'
;MGAISATDIISIIQSEIENFDFDTESRETGEVIYVGDGIATIYGIDHAMYGEIVVFDNGVKGMVQDIRQNEIGVILFGRDHGIHEGTKVVRTKKKAGIPVGKGFIGRIINALGEPIDGKGDIKEEDYRPIENEAPGIVDRKSVDTPLETGILSIDSMFPIGRGQRELIIGDRQTGKTSIATDTIINQKGKDVICIYVAIGQKASTVAKIVSTLTKHGAMDYSIVLSSTASDPASLQYIAPYAGTAMAEHFMHQGKDVLIVYDDLSKHAVAYRALSLLLERSPGREAYPGDVFYLHSRLLERSSRLSDELGGGSITALPIIETQAGDVSAYIPTNVISITDGQIFLESNLFNAGMRPAVNVGLSVSRVGGAAQTKAMKKASGSIRIDLAQYREMEVFTQFASDLDDATKAQLAHGKALMELLKQPLCHPLSLHEQVMTLIMANNGVFDTIETKEVKKYQGDILSYMDLSYPEIGQKIEENRAIDEEIVNKIMDAVKEYKG
;
A
#
# COMPACT_ATOMS: atom_id res chain seq x y z
N MET A 1 3.89 65.27 -35.43
CA MET A 1 4.82 64.36 -34.79
C MET A 1 5.61 65.18 -33.78
N GLY A 2 5.18 65.18 -32.51
CA GLY A 2 5.89 65.90 -31.44
C GLY A 2 7.23 65.22 -31.15
N ALA A 3 8.30 65.96 -31.14
CA ALA A 3 9.63 65.48 -30.74
C ALA A 3 9.57 65.11 -29.27
N ILE A 4 9.87 63.84 -28.92
CA ILE A 4 10.01 63.39 -27.57
C ILE A 4 11.18 64.16 -26.95
N SER A 5 10.92 64.87 -25.86
CA SER A 5 11.93 65.67 -25.15
C SER A 5 12.99 64.76 -24.54
N ALA A 6 14.24 65.22 -24.48
CA ALA A 6 15.31 64.49 -23.82
C ALA A 6 14.98 64.17 -22.32
N THR A 7 14.15 65.01 -21.71
CA THR A 7 13.64 64.85 -20.34
C THR A 7 12.65 63.68 -20.23
N ASP A 8 11.81 63.47 -21.29
CA ASP A 8 10.86 62.36 -21.31
C ASP A 8 11.57 61.01 -21.52
N ILE A 9 12.66 60.99 -22.28
CA ILE A 9 13.50 59.79 -22.47
C ILE A 9 14.22 59.46 -21.17
N ILE A 10 14.72 60.42 -20.44
CA ILE A 10 15.38 60.21 -19.13
C ILE A 10 14.37 59.70 -18.08
N SER A 11 13.16 60.24 -18.06
CA SER A 11 12.12 59.76 -17.11
C SER A 11 11.63 58.36 -17.45
N ILE A 12 11.54 57.98 -18.71
CA ILE A 12 11.21 56.61 -19.13
C ILE A 12 12.34 55.64 -18.74
N ILE A 13 13.60 56.00 -18.97
CA ILE A 13 14.76 55.21 -18.61
C ILE A 13 14.87 55.09 -17.07
N GLN A 14 14.59 56.14 -16.32
CA GLN A 14 14.56 56.08 -14.86
C GLN A 14 13.43 55.19 -14.34
N SER A 15 12.22 55.30 -14.91
CA SER A 15 11.12 54.43 -14.52
C SER A 15 11.34 52.96 -14.92
N GLU A 16 12.02 52.69 -16.00
CA GLU A 16 12.41 51.33 -16.38
C GLU A 16 13.54 50.80 -15.50
N ILE A 17 14.49 51.62 -15.07
CA ILE A 17 15.55 51.24 -14.11
C ILE A 17 14.98 51.05 -12.72
N GLU A 18 14.03 51.88 -12.26
CA GLU A 18 13.37 51.74 -10.95
C GLU A 18 12.40 50.53 -10.93
N ASN A 19 11.81 50.16 -12.04
CA ASN A 19 10.97 48.95 -12.19
C ASN A 19 11.77 47.73 -12.64
N PHE A 20 13.06 47.85 -12.88
CA PHE A 20 13.93 46.70 -13.11
C PHE A 20 14.23 46.06 -11.75
N ASP A 21 13.35 45.18 -11.37
CA ASP A 21 13.58 44.29 -10.26
C ASP A 21 14.83 43.48 -10.59
N PHE A 22 15.95 43.86 -9.99
CA PHE A 22 17.16 43.05 -9.98
C PHE A 22 16.91 41.86 -9.07
N ASP A 23 16.01 40.97 -9.51
CA ASP A 23 16.01 39.62 -9.00
C ASP A 23 17.17 38.86 -9.66
N THR A 24 18.40 39.36 -9.31
CA THR A 24 19.64 38.63 -9.56
C THR A 24 19.73 37.48 -8.57
N GLU A 25 18.77 36.63 -8.51
CA GLU A 25 19.07 35.24 -8.25
C GLU A 25 19.85 34.76 -9.48
N SER A 26 21.16 34.70 -9.37
CA SER A 26 22.01 34.07 -10.36
C SER A 26 21.57 32.61 -10.43
N ARG A 27 20.63 32.33 -11.34
CA ARG A 27 20.19 30.96 -11.60
C ARG A 27 21.36 30.27 -12.26
N GLU A 28 21.96 29.35 -11.53
CA GLU A 28 23.04 28.52 -12.05
C GLU A 28 22.46 27.72 -13.23
N THR A 29 23.05 27.90 -14.42
CA THR A 29 22.60 27.30 -15.66
C THR A 29 23.64 26.33 -16.15
N GLY A 30 23.22 25.09 -16.45
CA GLY A 30 24.06 24.09 -17.07
C GLY A 30 23.65 23.78 -18.51
N GLU A 31 24.41 22.90 -19.12
CA GLU A 31 24.16 22.40 -20.46
C GLU A 31 24.11 20.86 -20.45
N VAL A 32 23.20 20.30 -21.25
CA VAL A 32 23.10 18.85 -21.46
C VAL A 32 24.28 18.40 -22.31
N ILE A 33 25.05 17.44 -21.80
CA ILE A 33 26.15 16.81 -22.54
C ILE A 33 25.78 15.41 -23.06
N TYR A 34 24.74 14.80 -22.49
CA TYR A 34 24.16 13.53 -22.95
C TYR A 34 22.68 13.46 -22.57
N VAL A 35 21.86 12.90 -23.45
CA VAL A 35 20.45 12.60 -23.18
C VAL A 35 20.05 11.30 -23.89
N GLY A 36 19.33 10.45 -23.21
CA GLY A 36 18.79 9.21 -23.78
C GLY A 36 18.11 8.35 -22.71
N ASP A 37 17.11 7.57 -23.14
CA ASP A 37 16.41 6.60 -22.32
C ASP A 37 15.82 7.16 -20.99
N GLY A 38 15.45 8.44 -20.98
CA GLY A 38 14.83 9.10 -19.82
C GLY A 38 15.83 9.60 -18.78
N ILE A 39 17.13 9.66 -19.12
CA ILE A 39 18.16 10.34 -18.32
C ILE A 39 18.82 11.46 -19.11
N ALA A 40 19.42 12.41 -18.41
CA ALA A 40 20.29 13.43 -18.97
C ALA A 40 21.53 13.59 -18.08
N THR A 41 22.68 13.82 -18.69
CA THR A 41 23.90 14.24 -18.02
C THR A 41 24.12 15.72 -18.30
N ILE A 42 24.34 16.50 -17.25
CA ILE A 42 24.42 17.96 -17.31
C ILE A 42 25.78 18.41 -16.77
N TYR A 43 26.37 19.39 -17.43
CA TYR A 43 27.57 20.10 -17.02
C TYR A 43 27.25 21.51 -16.57
N GLY A 44 27.93 22.06 -15.55
CA GLY A 44 27.87 23.47 -15.20
C GLY A 44 26.85 23.84 -14.11
N ILE A 45 26.24 22.86 -13.43
CA ILE A 45 25.39 23.07 -12.25
C ILE A 45 26.04 22.43 -11.01
N ASP A 46 27.24 22.85 -10.70
CA ASP A 46 28.13 22.21 -9.72
C ASP A 46 27.59 22.20 -8.28
N HIS A 47 26.68 23.11 -7.96
CA HIS A 47 26.07 23.20 -6.63
C HIS A 47 24.70 22.48 -6.56
N ALA A 48 24.33 21.68 -7.57
CA ALA A 48 23.08 20.93 -7.54
C ALA A 48 23.05 19.94 -6.37
N MET A 49 21.90 19.82 -5.75
CA MET A 49 21.70 18.91 -4.62
C MET A 49 21.00 17.60 -5.10
N TYR A 50 21.33 16.50 -4.44
CA TYR A 50 20.60 15.26 -4.66
C TYR A 50 19.10 15.44 -4.40
N GLY A 51 18.26 14.96 -5.31
CA GLY A 51 16.81 15.12 -5.23
C GLY A 51 16.30 16.51 -5.65
N GLU A 52 17.17 17.42 -6.11
CA GLU A 52 16.78 18.75 -6.60
C GLU A 52 16.08 18.64 -7.95
N ILE A 53 15.03 19.46 -8.16
CA ILE A 53 14.39 19.63 -9.45
C ILE A 53 15.19 20.60 -10.30
N VAL A 54 15.45 20.20 -11.55
CA VAL A 54 15.98 21.03 -12.61
C VAL A 54 14.93 21.16 -13.73
N VAL A 55 14.97 22.28 -14.46
CA VAL A 55 14.05 22.57 -15.55
C VAL A 55 14.84 22.79 -16.83
N PHE A 56 14.49 22.07 -17.86
CA PHE A 56 15.05 22.20 -19.21
C PHE A 56 14.35 23.32 -19.99
N ASP A 57 15.01 23.90 -20.98
CA ASP A 57 14.47 25.01 -21.80
C ASP A 57 13.09 24.70 -22.42
N ASN A 58 12.82 23.44 -22.73
CA ASN A 58 11.52 22.98 -23.25
C ASN A 58 10.44 22.80 -22.17
N GLY A 59 10.73 23.14 -20.91
CA GLY A 59 9.83 23.01 -19.76
C GLY A 59 9.77 21.62 -19.13
N VAL A 60 10.47 20.61 -19.66
CA VAL A 60 10.58 19.29 -19.02
C VAL A 60 11.30 19.45 -17.68
N LYS A 61 10.81 18.76 -16.67
CA LYS A 61 11.44 18.70 -15.35
C LYS A 61 12.26 17.42 -15.21
N GLY A 62 13.33 17.51 -14.47
CA GLY A 62 14.11 16.34 -14.07
C GLY A 62 14.53 16.44 -12.62
N MET A 63 14.99 15.32 -12.07
CA MET A 63 15.48 15.25 -10.69
C MET A 63 16.93 14.77 -10.68
N VAL A 64 17.77 15.46 -9.95
CA VAL A 64 19.18 15.12 -9.73
C VAL A 64 19.27 13.80 -8.97
N GLN A 65 19.96 12.81 -9.55
CA GLN A 65 20.11 11.47 -8.97
C GLN A 65 21.56 11.02 -8.83
N ASP A 66 22.47 11.63 -9.56
CA ASP A 66 23.90 11.32 -9.50
C ASP A 66 24.71 12.61 -9.54
N ILE A 67 25.71 12.71 -8.68
CA ILE A 67 26.57 13.90 -8.59
C ILE A 67 28.01 13.41 -8.69
N ARG A 68 28.68 13.78 -9.78
CA ARG A 68 30.09 13.52 -10.04
C ARG A 68 30.89 14.82 -10.04
N GLN A 69 32.19 14.75 -10.17
CA GLN A 69 33.06 15.90 -10.05
C GLN A 69 32.72 17.06 -11.03
N ASN A 70 32.33 16.73 -12.27
CA ASN A 70 32.01 17.72 -13.32
C ASN A 70 30.70 17.39 -14.03
N GLU A 71 29.96 16.42 -13.60
CA GLU A 71 28.77 15.92 -14.27
C GLU A 71 27.65 15.61 -13.29
N ILE A 72 26.45 16.00 -13.64
CA ILE A 72 25.25 15.77 -12.85
C ILE A 72 24.32 14.85 -13.64
N GLY A 73 24.04 13.66 -13.10
CA GLY A 73 23.07 12.74 -13.67
C GLY A 73 21.65 13.06 -13.21
N VAL A 74 20.75 13.25 -14.15
CA VAL A 74 19.35 13.66 -13.92
C VAL A 74 18.42 12.63 -14.55
N ILE A 75 17.38 12.23 -13.82
CA ILE A 75 16.27 11.46 -14.37
C ILE A 75 15.16 12.40 -14.82
N LEU A 76 14.61 12.16 -16.02
CA LEU A 76 13.60 13.02 -16.63
C LEU A 76 12.18 12.62 -16.20
N PHE A 77 11.35 13.60 -15.84
CA PHE A 77 9.93 13.41 -15.53
C PHE A 77 9.03 13.56 -16.75
N GLY A 78 9.39 12.91 -17.83
CA GLY A 78 8.68 12.98 -19.09
C GLY A 78 9.48 12.33 -20.22
N ARG A 79 9.00 12.54 -21.44
CA ARG A 79 9.73 12.12 -22.64
C ARG A 79 10.87 13.10 -22.90
N ASP A 80 11.97 12.60 -23.38
CA ASP A 80 13.18 13.34 -23.76
C ASP A 80 13.03 14.16 -25.07
N HIS A 81 11.82 14.19 -25.65
CA HIS A 81 11.53 14.92 -26.89
C HIS A 81 11.87 16.42 -26.75
N GLY A 82 12.73 16.90 -27.65
CA GLY A 82 13.17 18.30 -27.69
C GLY A 82 14.30 18.63 -26.71
N ILE A 83 14.87 17.64 -26.03
CA ILE A 83 16.12 17.76 -25.31
C ILE A 83 17.24 17.19 -26.18
N HIS A 84 18.32 17.91 -26.33
CA HIS A 84 19.51 17.51 -27.09
C HIS A 84 20.78 18.04 -26.40
N GLU A 85 21.93 17.61 -26.86
CA GLU A 85 23.21 18.17 -26.40
C GLU A 85 23.23 19.69 -26.59
N GLY A 86 23.72 20.42 -25.61
CA GLY A 86 23.70 21.89 -25.57
C GLY A 86 22.38 22.52 -25.09
N THR A 87 21.32 21.72 -24.82
CA THR A 87 20.08 22.25 -24.21
C THR A 87 20.40 22.81 -22.84
N LYS A 88 19.90 24.04 -22.57
CA LYS A 88 20.09 24.69 -21.27
C LYS A 88 19.21 24.10 -20.20
N VAL A 89 19.77 24.03 -19.00
CA VAL A 89 19.10 23.51 -17.80
C VAL A 89 19.30 24.47 -16.65
N VAL A 90 18.22 24.77 -15.94
CA VAL A 90 18.23 25.71 -14.80
C VAL A 90 17.91 24.98 -13.51
N ARG A 91 18.67 25.25 -12.46
CA ARG A 91 18.39 24.79 -11.10
C ARG A 91 17.18 25.49 -10.52
N THR A 92 16.36 24.75 -9.76
CA THR A 92 15.25 25.34 -9.03
C THR A 92 15.54 25.56 -7.54
N LYS A 93 16.61 24.97 -7.02
CA LYS A 93 16.97 24.93 -5.57
C LYS A 93 15.85 24.30 -4.71
N LYS A 94 14.87 23.62 -5.34
CA LYS A 94 13.75 22.94 -4.67
C LYS A 94 13.90 21.43 -4.81
N LYS A 95 13.70 20.72 -3.72
CA LYS A 95 13.62 19.25 -3.74
C LYS A 95 12.37 18.80 -4.49
N ALA A 96 12.46 17.64 -5.13
CA ALA A 96 11.32 16.99 -5.74
C ALA A 96 10.22 16.76 -4.70
N GLY A 97 8.98 17.10 -5.04
CA GLY A 97 7.85 17.00 -4.14
C GLY A 97 6.56 16.79 -4.92
N ILE A 98 5.47 16.67 -4.19
CA ILE A 98 4.13 16.46 -4.71
C ILE A 98 3.15 17.43 -4.04
N PRO A 99 2.18 18.00 -4.77
CA PRO A 99 1.09 18.74 -4.16
C PRO A 99 0.22 17.80 -3.31
N VAL A 100 -0.23 18.29 -2.16
CA VAL A 100 -1.00 17.52 -1.18
C VAL A 100 -2.22 18.31 -0.71
N GLY A 101 -3.23 17.62 -0.19
CA GLY A 101 -4.43 18.24 0.37
C GLY A 101 -5.66 17.33 0.26
N LYS A 102 -6.72 17.73 0.93
CA LYS A 102 -8.00 16.98 0.93
C LYS A 102 -8.67 16.90 -0.45
N GLY A 103 -8.38 17.87 -1.34
CA GLY A 103 -8.88 17.86 -2.71
C GLY A 103 -8.47 16.65 -3.54
N PHE A 104 -7.44 15.91 -3.12
CA PHE A 104 -6.97 14.70 -3.79
C PHE A 104 -7.81 13.46 -3.46
N ILE A 105 -8.61 13.47 -2.40
CA ILE A 105 -9.50 12.35 -2.04
C ILE A 105 -10.56 12.19 -3.14
N GLY A 106 -10.77 10.98 -3.61
CA GLY A 106 -11.68 10.65 -4.72
C GLY A 106 -11.07 10.82 -6.11
N ARG A 107 -9.79 11.17 -6.21
CA ARG A 107 -9.12 11.50 -7.47
C ARG A 107 -8.12 10.41 -7.89
N ILE A 108 -7.85 10.40 -9.21
CA ILE A 108 -6.82 9.57 -9.81
C ILE A 108 -5.76 10.52 -10.37
N ILE A 109 -4.51 10.32 -9.92
CA ILE A 109 -3.39 11.20 -10.22
C ILE A 109 -2.19 10.40 -10.75
N ASN A 110 -1.28 11.10 -11.43
CA ASN A 110 0.03 10.54 -11.79
C ASN A 110 1.06 10.74 -10.64
N ALA A 111 2.28 10.27 -10.86
CA ALA A 111 3.37 10.37 -9.88
C ALA A 111 3.82 11.82 -9.58
N LEU A 112 3.42 12.80 -10.35
CA LEU A 112 3.68 14.23 -10.15
C LEU A 112 2.53 14.96 -9.45
N GLY A 113 1.42 14.26 -9.13
CA GLY A 113 0.22 14.84 -8.52
C GLY A 113 -0.77 15.45 -9.52
N GLU A 114 -0.54 15.29 -10.82
CA GLU A 114 -1.44 15.80 -11.84
C GLU A 114 -2.66 14.89 -12.02
N PRO A 115 -3.88 15.43 -12.13
CA PRO A 115 -5.09 14.63 -12.31
C PRO A 115 -5.12 13.96 -13.68
N ILE A 116 -5.45 12.66 -13.69
CA ILE A 116 -5.61 11.86 -14.93
C ILE A 116 -7.02 11.27 -15.07
N ASP A 117 -7.95 11.70 -14.22
CA ASP A 117 -9.34 11.21 -14.18
C ASP A 117 -10.33 12.07 -15.01
N GLY A 118 -9.85 13.13 -15.66
CA GLY A 118 -10.67 14.03 -16.47
C GLY A 118 -11.63 14.92 -15.67
N LYS A 119 -11.51 14.99 -14.34
CA LYS A 119 -12.39 15.78 -13.46
C LYS A 119 -11.89 17.22 -13.24
N GLY A 120 -10.93 17.70 -14.04
CA GLY A 120 -10.32 19.03 -13.90
C GLY A 120 -9.27 19.12 -12.80
N ASP A 121 -8.75 20.33 -12.60
CA ASP A 121 -7.66 20.61 -11.68
C ASP A 121 -8.04 20.32 -10.23
N ILE A 122 -7.04 19.99 -9.42
CA ILE A 122 -7.19 19.70 -8.00
C ILE A 122 -6.68 20.92 -7.22
N LYS A 123 -7.48 21.36 -6.24
CA LYS A 123 -7.03 22.40 -5.30
C LYS A 123 -6.02 21.79 -4.35
N GLU A 124 -4.77 22.20 -4.47
CA GLU A 124 -3.71 21.88 -3.55
C GLU A 124 -3.80 22.74 -2.27
N GLU A 125 -3.40 22.19 -1.14
CA GLU A 125 -3.32 22.88 0.14
C GLU A 125 -1.86 23.18 0.51
N ASP A 126 -0.94 22.28 0.13
CA ASP A 126 0.48 22.37 0.45
C ASP A 126 1.30 21.59 -0.60
N TYR A 127 2.62 21.73 -0.53
CA TYR A 127 3.59 20.99 -1.35
C TYR A 127 4.57 20.27 -0.45
N ARG A 128 4.68 18.94 -0.59
CA ARG A 128 5.50 18.11 0.29
C ARG A 128 6.62 17.42 -0.48
N PRO A 129 7.88 17.46 0.01
CA PRO A 129 8.97 16.68 -0.59
C PRO A 129 8.60 15.19 -0.66
N ILE A 130 8.97 14.54 -1.76
CA ILE A 130 8.71 13.08 -1.90
C ILE A 130 9.68 12.25 -1.04
N GLU A 131 10.87 12.75 -0.78
CA GLU A 131 11.83 12.12 0.14
C GLU A 131 11.89 12.91 1.45
N ASN A 132 11.49 12.27 2.53
CA ASN A 132 11.52 12.77 3.89
C ASN A 132 12.16 11.73 4.80
N GLU A 133 12.73 12.18 5.89
CA GLU A 133 13.20 11.30 6.95
C GLU A 133 12.01 10.60 7.64
N ALA A 134 12.21 9.34 8.00
CA ALA A 134 11.23 8.59 8.78
C ALA A 134 11.14 9.17 10.21
N PRO A 135 9.96 9.08 10.87
CA PRO A 135 9.84 9.47 12.27
C PRO A 135 10.86 8.76 13.17
N GLY A 136 11.45 9.49 14.09
CA GLY A 136 12.43 8.96 15.04
C GLY A 136 11.83 7.95 16.02
N ILE A 137 12.67 7.33 16.85
CA ILE A 137 12.22 6.29 17.80
C ILE A 137 11.29 6.90 18.87
N VAL A 138 11.59 8.11 19.33
CA VAL A 138 10.77 8.80 20.34
C VAL A 138 9.48 9.37 19.79
N ASP A 139 9.40 9.56 18.49
CA ASP A 139 8.23 10.09 17.79
C ASP A 139 7.15 9.01 17.56
N ARG A 140 7.49 7.75 17.78
CA ARG A 140 6.62 6.60 17.51
C ARG A 140 5.90 6.10 18.74
N LYS A 141 4.67 5.66 18.54
CA LYS A 141 3.87 4.91 19.50
C LYS A 141 3.78 3.44 19.08
N SER A 142 3.64 2.56 20.06
CA SER A 142 3.42 1.12 19.81
C SER A 142 2.16 0.88 18.99
N VAL A 143 2.22 -0.11 18.11
CA VAL A 143 1.08 -0.55 17.28
C VAL A 143 0.18 -1.45 18.13
N ASP A 144 -0.96 -0.93 18.57
CA ASP A 144 -1.91 -1.60 19.45
C ASP A 144 -3.38 -1.47 19.00
N THR A 145 -3.61 -0.78 17.89
CA THR A 145 -4.95 -0.55 17.36
C THR A 145 -5.11 -1.35 16.07
N PRO A 146 -6.16 -2.22 15.95
CA PRO A 146 -6.35 -3.03 14.75
C PRO A 146 -6.70 -2.18 13.51
N LEU A 147 -6.13 -2.58 12.38
CA LEU A 147 -6.62 -2.23 11.05
C LEU A 147 -7.30 -3.47 10.49
N GLU A 148 -8.62 -3.50 10.59
CA GLU A 148 -9.42 -4.65 10.16
C GLU A 148 -9.43 -4.77 8.65
N THR A 149 -8.98 -5.91 8.11
CA THR A 149 -8.99 -6.16 6.66
C THR A 149 -10.34 -6.62 6.16
N GLY A 150 -11.18 -7.14 7.04
CA GLY A 150 -12.44 -7.81 6.69
C GLY A 150 -12.24 -9.19 6.10
N ILE A 151 -11.00 -9.71 6.13
CA ILE A 151 -10.66 -11.04 5.61
C ILE A 151 -10.42 -11.96 6.81
N LEU A 152 -11.31 -12.94 6.99
CA LEU A 152 -11.33 -13.80 8.16
C LEU A 152 -9.98 -14.49 8.41
N SER A 153 -9.31 -14.99 7.38
CA SER A 153 -8.01 -15.66 7.50
C SER A 153 -6.89 -14.73 7.96
N ILE A 154 -6.98 -13.44 7.65
CA ILE A 154 -5.98 -12.45 8.02
C ILE A 154 -6.27 -11.92 9.41
N ASP A 155 -7.46 -11.38 9.65
CA ASP A 155 -7.83 -10.73 10.91
C ASP A 155 -7.78 -11.71 12.10
N SER A 156 -8.05 -13.01 11.87
CA SER A 156 -7.98 -14.04 12.92
C SER A 156 -6.56 -14.52 13.22
N MET A 157 -5.70 -14.67 12.18
CA MET A 157 -4.40 -15.35 12.34
C MET A 157 -3.20 -14.45 12.19
N PHE A 158 -3.29 -13.39 11.35
CA PHE A 158 -2.20 -12.48 11.00
C PHE A 158 -2.67 -11.03 11.06
N PRO A 159 -3.16 -10.58 12.23
CA PRO A 159 -3.79 -9.27 12.37
C PRO A 159 -2.81 -8.15 12.02
N ILE A 160 -3.35 -7.10 11.40
CA ILE A 160 -2.63 -5.90 11.01
C ILE A 160 -3.03 -4.77 11.94
N GLY A 161 -2.04 -4.02 12.44
CA GLY A 161 -2.27 -2.85 13.28
C GLY A 161 -2.05 -1.54 12.54
N ARG A 162 -2.69 -0.47 12.99
CA ARG A 162 -2.50 0.88 12.46
C ARG A 162 -1.08 1.35 12.73
N GLY A 163 -0.34 1.62 11.66
CA GLY A 163 1.10 1.94 11.70
C GLY A 163 2.03 0.78 11.39
N GLN A 164 1.50 -0.42 11.12
CA GLN A 164 2.27 -1.61 10.76
C GLN A 164 2.59 -1.64 9.26
N ARG A 165 3.71 -2.31 8.93
CA ARG A 165 4.10 -2.67 7.55
C ARG A 165 3.90 -4.16 7.37
N GLU A 166 2.87 -4.57 6.66
CA GLU A 166 2.58 -5.98 6.41
C GLU A 166 2.72 -6.29 4.94
N LEU A 167 3.69 -7.15 4.60
CA LEU A 167 3.99 -7.53 3.22
C LEU A 167 2.95 -8.52 2.70
N ILE A 168 2.42 -8.28 1.49
CA ILE A 168 1.65 -9.25 0.74
C ILE A 168 2.55 -9.83 -0.35
N ILE A 169 2.86 -11.11 -0.28
CA ILE A 169 3.84 -11.76 -1.14
C ILE A 169 3.28 -13.04 -1.75
N GLY A 170 3.64 -13.32 -3.00
CA GLY A 170 3.24 -14.53 -3.71
C GLY A 170 3.38 -14.40 -5.22
N ASP A 171 3.16 -15.48 -5.95
CA ASP A 171 3.28 -15.52 -7.40
C ASP A 171 2.22 -14.67 -8.12
N ARG A 172 2.38 -14.52 -9.42
CA ARG A 172 1.39 -13.84 -10.27
C ARG A 172 0.00 -14.46 -10.12
N GLN A 173 -1.03 -13.60 -10.08
CA GLN A 173 -2.44 -14.03 -10.06
C GLN A 173 -2.86 -14.85 -8.83
N THR A 174 -2.14 -14.79 -7.73
CA THR A 174 -2.51 -15.46 -6.46
C THR A 174 -3.50 -14.67 -5.61
N GLY A 175 -3.91 -13.47 -6.04
CA GLY A 175 -4.90 -12.65 -5.33
C GLY A 175 -4.31 -11.54 -4.45
N LYS A 176 -3.03 -11.17 -4.59
CA LYS A 176 -2.38 -10.10 -3.81
C LYS A 176 -3.14 -8.77 -3.87
N THR A 177 -3.39 -8.28 -5.07
CA THR A 177 -4.18 -7.05 -5.31
C THR A 177 -5.58 -7.14 -4.74
N SER A 178 -6.20 -8.33 -4.77
CA SER A 178 -7.56 -8.55 -4.24
C SER A 178 -7.59 -8.35 -2.72
N ILE A 179 -6.63 -8.88 -1.98
CA ILE A 179 -6.51 -8.66 -0.54
C ILE A 179 -6.39 -7.15 -0.24
N ALA A 180 -5.51 -6.45 -0.96
CA ALA A 180 -5.34 -5.01 -0.77
C ALA A 180 -6.63 -4.24 -1.09
N THR A 181 -7.34 -4.60 -2.17
CA THR A 181 -8.61 -3.96 -2.57
C THR A 181 -9.71 -4.22 -1.54
N ASP A 182 -9.85 -5.46 -1.05
CA ASP A 182 -10.84 -5.82 -0.03
C ASP A 182 -10.56 -5.10 1.30
N THR A 183 -9.27 -4.97 1.67
CA THR A 183 -8.87 -4.18 2.83
C THR A 183 -9.27 -2.71 2.70
N ILE A 184 -9.08 -2.09 1.51
CA ILE A 184 -9.52 -0.72 1.24
C ILE A 184 -11.05 -0.62 1.35
N ILE A 185 -11.79 -1.53 0.74
CA ILE A 185 -13.27 -1.54 0.80
C ILE A 185 -13.76 -1.62 2.25
N ASN A 186 -13.08 -2.40 3.08
CA ASN A 186 -13.44 -2.57 4.49
C ASN A 186 -13.16 -1.34 5.38
N GLN A 187 -12.47 -0.31 4.87
CA GLN A 187 -12.23 0.93 5.64
C GLN A 187 -13.42 1.90 5.62
N LYS A 188 -14.50 1.57 4.90
CA LYS A 188 -15.70 2.41 4.86
C LYS A 188 -16.24 2.67 6.27
N GLY A 189 -16.35 3.97 6.64
CA GLY A 189 -16.85 4.38 7.94
C GLY A 189 -15.89 4.22 9.12
N LYS A 190 -14.62 3.84 8.89
CA LYS A 190 -13.61 3.62 9.94
C LYS A 190 -12.62 4.78 10.11
N ASP A 191 -12.87 5.92 9.48
CA ASP A 191 -12.02 7.15 9.50
C ASP A 191 -10.56 6.87 9.07
N VAL A 192 -10.38 6.03 8.06
CA VAL A 192 -9.09 5.71 7.46
C VAL A 192 -9.05 6.22 6.03
N ILE A 193 -8.05 7.02 5.69
CA ILE A 193 -7.79 7.47 4.32
C ILE A 193 -6.96 6.41 3.62
N CYS A 194 -7.37 6.00 2.42
CA CYS A 194 -6.69 4.97 1.66
C CYS A 194 -5.93 5.58 0.48
N ILE A 195 -4.70 5.14 0.26
CA ILE A 195 -3.89 5.52 -0.90
C ILE A 195 -3.46 4.26 -1.62
N TYR A 196 -3.89 4.11 -2.88
CA TYR A 196 -3.49 3.01 -3.72
C TYR A 196 -2.46 3.49 -4.74
N VAL A 197 -1.23 2.99 -4.63
CA VAL A 197 -0.12 3.33 -5.52
C VAL A 197 0.10 2.21 -6.52
N ALA A 198 -0.32 2.41 -7.76
CA ALA A 198 -0.08 1.48 -8.87
C ALA A 198 1.27 1.77 -9.52
N ILE A 199 2.19 0.81 -9.49
CA ILE A 199 3.57 0.95 -9.98
C ILE A 199 3.79 -0.01 -11.13
N GLY A 200 4.02 0.50 -12.34
CA GLY A 200 4.28 -0.31 -13.52
C GLY A 200 3.12 -1.26 -13.89
N GLN A 201 1.91 -0.97 -13.44
CA GLN A 201 0.70 -1.76 -13.77
C GLN A 201 0.17 -1.39 -15.16
N LYS A 202 -0.55 -2.33 -15.78
CA LYS A 202 -1.27 -2.01 -17.03
C LYS A 202 -2.41 -1.03 -16.74
N ALA A 203 -2.61 -0.04 -17.59
CA ALA A 203 -3.70 0.94 -17.44
C ALA A 203 -5.08 0.27 -17.30
N SER A 204 -5.32 -0.84 -18.03
CA SER A 204 -6.55 -1.62 -17.92
C SER A 204 -6.75 -2.26 -16.52
N THR A 205 -5.67 -2.66 -15.86
CA THR A 205 -5.71 -3.19 -14.49
C THR A 205 -6.08 -2.09 -13.50
N VAL A 206 -5.44 -0.93 -13.62
CA VAL A 206 -5.74 0.24 -12.77
C VAL A 206 -7.19 0.68 -12.96
N ALA A 207 -7.66 0.77 -14.21
CA ALA A 207 -9.06 1.11 -14.50
C ALA A 207 -10.06 0.13 -13.85
N LYS A 208 -9.76 -1.18 -13.86
CA LYS A 208 -10.58 -2.19 -13.20
C LYS A 208 -10.61 -2.00 -11.67
N ILE A 209 -9.47 -1.71 -11.05
CA ILE A 209 -9.39 -1.45 -9.60
C ILE A 209 -10.21 -0.21 -9.25
N VAL A 210 -10.03 0.90 -9.97
CA VAL A 210 -10.80 2.14 -9.78
C VAL A 210 -12.30 1.88 -9.92
N SER A 211 -12.72 1.13 -10.96
CA SER A 211 -14.13 0.75 -11.16
C SER A 211 -14.67 -0.06 -9.96
N THR A 212 -13.87 -0.99 -9.44
CA THR A 212 -14.24 -1.79 -8.26
C THR A 212 -14.38 -0.91 -7.01
N LEU A 213 -13.41 -0.04 -6.74
CA LEU A 213 -13.46 0.89 -5.59
C LEU A 213 -14.66 1.85 -5.70
N THR A 214 -14.92 2.38 -6.89
CA THR A 214 -16.07 3.25 -7.16
C THR A 214 -17.39 2.54 -6.90
N LYS A 215 -17.54 1.30 -7.41
CA LYS A 215 -18.75 0.51 -7.23
C LYS A 215 -19.08 0.27 -5.75
N HIS A 216 -18.08 0.14 -4.89
CA HIS A 216 -18.26 -0.08 -3.45
C HIS A 216 -18.24 1.23 -2.63
N GLY A 217 -18.16 2.40 -3.27
CA GLY A 217 -18.09 3.70 -2.60
C GLY A 217 -16.76 3.94 -1.87
N ALA A 218 -15.71 3.18 -2.20
CA ALA A 218 -14.42 3.31 -1.56
C ALA A 218 -13.60 4.50 -2.09
N MET A 219 -13.95 5.05 -3.25
CA MET A 219 -13.33 6.27 -3.75
C MET A 219 -13.59 7.49 -2.88
N ASP A 220 -14.67 7.52 -2.09
CA ASP A 220 -15.01 8.67 -1.24
C ASP A 220 -13.95 8.95 -0.14
N TYR A 221 -13.11 7.97 0.18
CA TYR A 221 -12.01 8.08 1.16
C TYR A 221 -10.67 7.59 0.60
N SER A 222 -10.56 7.44 -0.73
CA SER A 222 -9.36 6.90 -1.36
C SER A 222 -8.74 7.85 -2.38
N ILE A 223 -7.42 7.77 -2.52
CA ILE A 223 -6.62 8.40 -3.57
C ILE A 223 -5.98 7.29 -4.39
N VAL A 224 -6.03 7.37 -5.72
CA VAL A 224 -5.32 6.44 -6.60
C VAL A 224 -4.19 7.19 -7.31
N LEU A 225 -2.96 6.79 -7.02
CA LEU A 225 -1.77 7.28 -7.70
C LEU A 225 -1.31 6.23 -8.69
N SER A 226 -1.21 6.59 -9.96
CA SER A 226 -0.88 5.64 -11.02
C SER A 226 0.36 6.07 -11.80
N SER A 227 1.34 5.16 -11.83
CA SER A 227 2.42 5.17 -12.80
C SER A 227 2.37 3.86 -13.58
N THR A 228 1.93 3.93 -14.83
CA THR A 228 1.65 2.74 -15.64
C THR A 228 2.92 2.12 -16.22
N ALA A 229 2.80 0.91 -16.78
CA ALA A 229 3.91 0.24 -17.46
C ALA A 229 4.40 0.96 -18.72
N SER A 230 3.63 1.91 -19.25
CA SER A 230 4.01 2.76 -20.40
C SER A 230 4.70 4.05 -20.00
N ASP A 231 4.72 4.37 -18.69
CA ASP A 231 5.38 5.56 -18.20
C ASP A 231 6.89 5.33 -18.05
N PRO A 232 7.70 6.39 -18.15
CA PRO A 232 9.15 6.30 -17.92
C PRO A 232 9.50 5.65 -16.57
N ALA A 233 10.63 4.98 -16.50
CA ALA A 233 11.12 4.35 -15.28
C ALA A 233 11.27 5.36 -14.13
N SER A 234 11.59 6.62 -14.43
CA SER A 234 11.67 7.72 -13.47
C SER A 234 10.35 7.97 -12.73
N LEU A 235 9.21 7.97 -13.44
CA LEU A 235 7.89 8.13 -12.82
C LEU A 235 7.49 6.91 -12.00
N GLN A 236 7.85 5.71 -12.45
CA GLN A 236 7.64 4.48 -11.67
C GLN A 236 8.50 4.47 -10.40
N TYR A 237 9.70 5.03 -10.45
CA TYR A 237 10.60 5.17 -9.30
C TYR A 237 10.06 6.13 -8.25
N ILE A 238 9.57 7.30 -8.65
CA ILE A 238 9.08 8.29 -7.67
C ILE A 238 7.69 8.00 -7.13
N ALA A 239 6.86 7.22 -7.84
CA ALA A 239 5.47 6.96 -7.50
C ALA A 239 5.24 6.52 -6.03
N PRO A 240 5.95 5.53 -5.47
CA PRO A 240 5.73 5.13 -4.08
C PRO A 240 6.14 6.23 -3.08
N TYR A 241 7.20 6.99 -3.36
CA TYR A 241 7.61 8.11 -2.52
C TYR A 241 6.60 9.25 -2.54
N ALA A 242 6.04 9.55 -3.70
CA ALA A 242 4.98 10.53 -3.88
C ALA A 242 3.71 10.13 -3.10
N GLY A 243 3.29 8.86 -3.20
CA GLY A 243 2.17 8.34 -2.42
C GLY A 243 2.41 8.40 -0.92
N THR A 244 3.65 8.11 -0.48
CA THR A 244 4.02 8.21 0.94
C THR A 244 4.02 9.64 1.43
N ALA A 245 4.50 10.60 0.64
CA ALA A 245 4.45 12.02 0.99
C ALA A 245 3.01 12.52 1.16
N MET A 246 2.08 12.04 0.32
CA MET A 246 0.64 12.31 0.51
C MET A 246 0.09 11.67 1.80
N ALA A 247 0.49 10.44 2.10
CA ALA A 247 0.09 9.76 3.33
C ALA A 247 0.57 10.51 4.58
N GLU A 248 1.82 10.99 4.56
CA GLU A 248 2.40 11.78 5.66
C GLU A 248 1.65 13.10 5.90
N HIS A 249 1.13 13.73 4.85
CA HIS A 249 0.32 14.94 5.00
C HIS A 249 -0.88 14.69 5.92
N PHE A 250 -1.59 13.60 5.73
CA PHE A 250 -2.73 13.23 6.56
C PHE A 250 -2.31 12.69 7.92
N MET A 251 -1.24 11.89 8.00
CA MET A 251 -0.70 11.37 9.26
C MET A 251 -0.34 12.50 10.23
N HIS A 252 0.31 13.55 9.75
CA HIS A 252 0.65 14.73 10.57
C HIS A 252 -0.57 15.58 10.96
N GLN A 253 -1.73 15.36 10.32
CA GLN A 253 -3.02 15.93 10.75
C GLN A 253 -3.76 15.03 11.77
N GLY A 254 -3.10 13.99 12.30
CA GLY A 254 -3.69 13.05 13.26
C GLY A 254 -4.62 12.01 12.60
N LYS A 255 -4.58 11.82 11.28
CA LYS A 255 -5.40 10.85 10.57
C LYS A 255 -4.67 9.51 10.42
N ASP A 256 -5.46 8.44 10.36
CA ASP A 256 -4.97 7.12 10.01
C ASP A 256 -5.02 6.93 8.50
N VAL A 257 -3.93 6.44 7.93
CA VAL A 257 -3.79 6.21 6.50
C VAL A 257 -3.43 4.76 6.23
N LEU A 258 -4.08 4.16 5.26
CA LEU A 258 -3.71 2.88 4.66
C LEU A 258 -3.07 3.14 3.30
N ILE A 259 -1.82 2.74 3.10
CA ILE A 259 -1.14 2.85 1.81
C ILE A 259 -0.81 1.48 1.24
N VAL A 260 -1.17 1.26 -0.02
CA VAL A 260 -0.87 0.04 -0.77
C VAL A 260 0.13 0.36 -1.86
N TYR A 261 1.20 -0.42 -1.97
CA TYR A 261 2.19 -0.32 -3.06
C TYR A 261 2.09 -1.55 -3.97
N ASP A 262 1.45 -1.42 -5.12
CA ASP A 262 1.23 -2.51 -6.08
C ASP A 262 1.99 -2.27 -7.40
N ASP A 263 3.23 -2.77 -7.61
CA ASP A 263 4.02 -3.56 -6.68
C ASP A 263 5.46 -3.03 -6.55
N LEU A 264 6.10 -3.31 -5.44
CA LEU A 264 7.49 -2.91 -5.19
C LEU A 264 8.52 -3.74 -5.98
N SER A 265 8.15 -4.89 -6.55
CA SER A 265 9.02 -5.64 -7.47
C SER A 265 9.30 -4.82 -8.72
N LYS A 266 8.27 -4.21 -9.30
CA LYS A 266 8.41 -3.32 -10.47
C LYS A 266 9.12 -2.02 -10.12
N HIS A 267 8.89 -1.49 -8.92
CA HIS A 267 9.65 -0.36 -8.39
C HIS A 267 11.16 -0.64 -8.38
N ALA A 268 11.56 -1.81 -7.87
CA ALA A 268 12.96 -2.23 -7.87
C ALA A 268 13.52 -2.37 -9.30
N VAL A 269 12.74 -2.91 -10.23
CA VAL A 269 13.13 -3.02 -11.65
C VAL A 269 13.33 -1.65 -12.29
N ALA A 270 12.43 -0.69 -12.03
CA ALA A 270 12.58 0.68 -12.51
C ALA A 270 13.85 1.33 -11.95
N TYR A 271 14.12 1.17 -10.66
CA TYR A 271 15.35 1.67 -10.04
C TYR A 271 16.61 1.02 -10.59
N ARG A 272 16.58 -0.29 -10.85
CA ARG A 272 17.69 -0.99 -11.53
C ARG A 272 17.95 -0.43 -12.91
N ALA A 273 16.93 -0.20 -13.71
CA ALA A 273 17.05 0.39 -15.04
C ALA A 273 17.69 1.78 -14.99
N LEU A 274 17.20 2.67 -14.12
CA LEU A 274 17.77 4.01 -13.95
C LEU A 274 19.21 3.97 -13.45
N SER A 275 19.53 3.08 -12.51
CA SER A 275 20.89 2.94 -11.97
C SER A 275 21.90 2.47 -13.00
N LEU A 276 21.49 1.54 -13.87
CA LEU A 276 22.35 1.06 -14.97
C LEU A 276 22.56 2.15 -16.03
N LEU A 277 21.52 2.92 -16.36
CA LEU A 277 21.64 4.06 -17.28
C LEU A 277 22.54 5.17 -16.74
N LEU A 278 22.52 5.40 -15.42
CA LEU A 278 23.43 6.31 -14.72
C LEU A 278 24.82 5.69 -14.46
N GLU A 279 25.13 4.52 -15.07
CA GLU A 279 26.43 3.83 -14.98
C GLU A 279 26.85 3.46 -13.54
N ARG A 280 25.88 3.27 -12.62
CA ARG A 280 26.16 2.77 -11.28
C ARG A 280 26.56 1.28 -11.34
N SER A 281 27.54 0.91 -10.54
CA SER A 281 28.01 -0.48 -10.52
C SER A 281 26.91 -1.46 -10.10
N PRO A 282 26.59 -2.47 -10.90
CA PRO A 282 25.59 -3.47 -10.57
C PRO A 282 26.10 -4.46 -9.51
N GLY A 283 25.22 -4.87 -8.62
CA GLY A 283 25.41 -5.92 -7.65
C GLY A 283 24.65 -7.22 -8.00
N ARG A 284 24.12 -7.90 -6.98
CA ARG A 284 23.33 -9.14 -7.13
C ARG A 284 22.11 -8.89 -8.04
N GLU A 285 21.89 -9.78 -9.01
CA GLU A 285 20.80 -9.72 -9.99
C GLU A 285 20.75 -8.39 -10.77
N ALA A 286 21.94 -7.77 -10.93
CA ALA A 286 22.13 -6.46 -11.56
C ALA A 286 21.44 -5.29 -10.81
N TYR A 287 20.95 -5.47 -9.60
CA TYR A 287 20.48 -4.37 -8.77
C TYR A 287 21.67 -3.56 -8.23
N PRO A 288 21.52 -2.24 -8.05
CA PRO A 288 22.54 -1.43 -7.40
C PRO A 288 22.67 -1.81 -5.91
N GLY A 289 23.85 -1.56 -5.33
CA GLY A 289 24.15 -1.95 -3.95
C GLY A 289 23.23 -1.36 -2.88
N ASP A 290 22.56 -0.25 -3.19
CA ASP A 290 21.66 0.48 -2.30
C ASP A 290 20.16 0.10 -2.47
N VAL A 291 19.84 -0.98 -3.19
CA VAL A 291 18.43 -1.38 -3.40
C VAL A 291 17.72 -1.76 -2.09
N PHE A 292 18.43 -2.22 -1.08
CA PHE A 292 17.88 -2.41 0.26
C PHE A 292 17.42 -1.06 0.83
N TYR A 293 18.26 -0.04 0.75
CA TYR A 293 17.97 1.31 1.22
C TYR A 293 16.82 1.96 0.46
N LEU A 294 16.64 1.65 -0.83
CA LEU A 294 15.50 2.07 -1.63
C LEU A 294 14.16 1.77 -0.93
N HIS A 295 13.97 0.52 -0.50
CA HIS A 295 12.73 0.10 0.13
C HIS A 295 12.69 0.41 1.63
N SER A 296 13.82 0.37 2.34
CA SER A 296 13.83 0.66 3.77
C SER A 296 13.51 2.12 4.07
N ARG A 297 14.11 3.08 3.35
CA ARG A 297 13.79 4.51 3.52
C ARG A 297 12.36 4.87 3.13
N LEU A 298 11.71 4.08 2.25
CA LEU A 298 10.31 4.21 1.93
C LEU A 298 9.41 3.68 3.04
N LEU A 299 9.63 2.42 3.43
CA LEU A 299 8.73 1.69 4.34
C LEU A 299 8.89 2.12 5.80
N GLU A 300 10.07 2.58 6.22
CA GLU A 300 10.28 3.11 7.57
C GLU A 300 9.48 4.39 7.87
N ARG A 301 9.02 5.09 6.86
CA ARG A 301 8.11 6.26 6.99
C ARG A 301 6.71 5.85 7.46
N SER A 302 6.35 4.59 7.25
CA SER A 302 5.09 4.02 7.75
C SER A 302 5.25 3.64 9.22
N SER A 303 4.50 4.33 10.08
CA SER A 303 4.56 4.18 11.53
C SER A 303 3.31 4.77 12.18
N ARG A 304 3.19 4.62 13.47
CA ARG A 304 2.21 5.34 14.30
C ARG A 304 2.94 6.41 15.09
N LEU A 305 2.49 7.64 14.97
CA LEU A 305 3.04 8.77 15.71
C LEU A 305 2.59 8.77 17.17
N SER A 306 3.41 9.34 18.04
CA SER A 306 3.07 9.61 19.43
C SER A 306 1.87 10.57 19.53
N ASP A 307 1.19 10.54 20.66
CA ASP A 307 0.02 11.42 20.91
C ASP A 307 0.43 12.90 20.90
N GLU A 308 1.67 13.21 21.26
CA GLU A 308 2.26 14.56 21.20
C GLU A 308 2.37 15.09 19.76
N LEU A 309 2.53 14.19 18.79
CA LEU A 309 2.59 14.49 17.35
C LEU A 309 1.25 14.29 16.64
N GLY A 310 0.15 14.16 17.41
CA GLY A 310 -1.21 14.03 16.88
C GLY A 310 -1.72 12.61 16.73
N GLY A 311 -0.90 11.57 17.01
CA GLY A 311 -1.34 10.17 17.07
C GLY A 311 -1.74 9.53 15.75
N GLY A 312 -1.53 10.20 14.61
CA GLY A 312 -1.83 9.66 13.28
C GLY A 312 -0.94 8.48 12.90
N SER A 313 -1.36 7.70 11.92
CA SER A 313 -0.60 6.54 11.47
C SER A 313 -0.59 6.35 9.95
N ILE A 314 0.45 5.68 9.46
CA ILE A 314 0.49 5.12 8.10
C ILE A 314 0.69 3.62 8.23
N THR A 315 -0.29 2.85 7.79
CA THR A 315 -0.20 1.39 7.65
C THR A 315 0.14 1.05 6.21
N ALA A 316 1.23 0.33 6.00
CA ALA A 316 1.69 -0.01 4.66
C ALA A 316 1.40 -1.47 4.30
N LEU A 317 0.84 -1.68 3.13
CA LEU A 317 0.68 -2.98 2.48
C LEU A 317 1.54 -3.01 1.19
N PRO A 318 2.85 -3.23 1.30
CA PRO A 318 3.68 -3.47 0.12
C PRO A 318 3.33 -4.82 -0.49
N ILE A 319 3.30 -4.86 -1.82
CA ILE A 319 3.09 -6.09 -2.60
C ILE A 319 4.40 -6.45 -3.28
N ILE A 320 4.81 -7.71 -3.14
CA ILE A 320 5.96 -8.31 -3.83
C ILE A 320 5.49 -9.50 -4.65
N GLU A 321 5.97 -9.58 -5.87
CA GLU A 321 5.75 -10.71 -6.77
C GLU A 321 6.92 -11.69 -6.69
N THR A 322 6.62 -12.96 -6.41
CA THR A 322 7.57 -14.06 -6.49
C THR A 322 7.48 -14.80 -7.82
N GLN A 323 8.49 -15.60 -8.12
CA GLN A 323 8.48 -16.56 -9.22
C GLN A 323 8.59 -17.96 -8.66
N ALA A 324 7.63 -18.83 -8.97
CA ALA A 324 7.55 -20.21 -8.48
C ALA A 324 7.64 -20.34 -6.94
N GLY A 325 7.09 -19.37 -6.20
CA GLY A 325 7.10 -19.36 -4.74
C GLY A 325 8.46 -19.08 -4.10
N ASP A 326 9.47 -18.65 -4.87
CA ASP A 326 10.80 -18.37 -4.35
C ASP A 326 10.86 -17.08 -3.51
N VAL A 327 10.79 -17.25 -2.19
CA VAL A 327 10.94 -16.16 -1.21
C VAL A 327 12.41 -15.85 -0.91
N SER A 328 13.35 -16.67 -1.39
CA SER A 328 14.80 -16.48 -1.17
C SER A 328 15.46 -15.58 -2.20
N ALA A 329 14.72 -15.16 -3.23
CA ALA A 329 15.17 -14.17 -4.22
C ALA A 329 15.53 -12.83 -3.55
N TYR A 330 16.33 -12.02 -4.23
CA TYR A 330 16.95 -10.85 -3.62
C TYR A 330 15.94 -9.80 -3.11
N ILE A 331 14.99 -9.38 -3.92
CA ILE A 331 14.00 -8.37 -3.53
C ILE A 331 13.02 -8.90 -2.47
N PRO A 332 12.42 -10.11 -2.61
CA PRO A 332 11.61 -10.70 -1.55
C PRO A 332 12.29 -10.72 -0.18
N THR A 333 13.52 -11.23 -0.11
CA THR A 333 14.30 -11.32 1.14
C THR A 333 14.52 -9.95 1.78
N ASN A 334 14.85 -8.94 0.98
CA ASN A 334 15.03 -7.57 1.47
C ASN A 334 13.75 -7.02 2.09
N VAL A 335 12.62 -7.13 1.40
CA VAL A 335 11.35 -6.54 1.87
C VAL A 335 10.79 -7.30 3.07
N ILE A 336 10.93 -8.64 3.13
CA ILE A 336 10.58 -9.45 4.32
C ILE A 336 11.34 -8.96 5.56
N SER A 337 12.61 -8.58 5.40
CA SER A 337 13.42 -8.10 6.54
C SER A 337 13.05 -6.70 7.01
N ILE A 338 12.53 -5.84 6.11
CA ILE A 338 12.13 -4.47 6.41
C ILE A 338 10.74 -4.42 7.07
N THR A 339 9.85 -5.35 6.72
CA THR A 339 8.44 -5.36 7.15
C THR A 339 8.23 -6.03 8.51
N ASP A 340 7.09 -5.74 9.14
CA ASP A 340 6.69 -6.27 10.45
C ASP A 340 5.95 -7.61 10.34
N GLY A 341 6.01 -8.25 9.20
CA GLY A 341 5.39 -9.52 8.88
C GLY A 341 5.08 -9.66 7.41
N GLN A 342 4.57 -10.81 7.04
CA GLN A 342 4.16 -11.11 5.66
C GLN A 342 2.94 -12.02 5.61
N ILE A 343 2.08 -11.77 4.64
CA ILE A 343 0.99 -12.64 4.20
C ILE A 343 1.46 -13.33 2.91
N PHE A 344 1.77 -14.62 3.02
CA PHE A 344 2.25 -15.42 1.89
C PHE A 344 1.08 -16.08 1.18
N LEU A 345 0.93 -15.81 -0.12
CA LEU A 345 -0.09 -16.41 -0.99
C LEU A 345 0.53 -17.51 -1.85
N GLU A 346 0.01 -18.71 -1.70
CA GLU A 346 0.52 -19.91 -2.35
C GLU A 346 -0.29 -20.27 -3.59
N SER A 347 0.38 -20.49 -4.73
CA SER A 347 -0.26 -20.85 -6.00
C SER A 347 -1.01 -22.18 -5.95
N ASN A 348 -0.48 -23.17 -5.21
CA ASN A 348 -1.12 -24.47 -5.07
C ASN A 348 -2.47 -24.37 -4.35
N LEU A 349 -2.53 -23.58 -3.27
CA LEU A 349 -3.78 -23.31 -2.55
C LEU A 349 -4.78 -22.57 -3.44
N PHE A 350 -4.31 -21.56 -4.17
CA PHE A 350 -5.15 -20.81 -5.09
C PHE A 350 -5.78 -21.71 -6.17
N ASN A 351 -4.98 -22.57 -6.78
CA ASN A 351 -5.42 -23.52 -7.81
C ASN A 351 -6.34 -24.62 -7.25
N ALA A 352 -6.14 -25.01 -5.99
CA ALA A 352 -7.04 -25.91 -5.27
C ALA A 352 -8.37 -25.26 -4.86
N GLY A 353 -8.58 -23.97 -5.17
CA GLY A 353 -9.81 -23.24 -4.87
C GLY A 353 -9.87 -22.61 -3.48
N MET A 354 -8.78 -22.62 -2.73
CA MET A 354 -8.64 -21.88 -1.48
C MET A 354 -8.40 -20.38 -1.78
N ARG A 355 -9.39 -19.54 -1.55
CA ARG A 355 -9.35 -18.11 -1.84
C ARG A 355 -9.95 -17.32 -0.69
N PRO A 356 -9.13 -16.47 -0.01
CA PRO A 356 -7.72 -16.14 -0.28
C PRO A 356 -6.78 -17.32 -0.01
N ALA A 357 -5.71 -17.41 -0.81
CA ALA A 357 -4.76 -18.53 -0.79
C ALA A 357 -3.66 -18.34 0.27
N VAL A 358 -4.03 -17.91 1.48
CA VAL A 358 -3.09 -17.60 2.57
C VAL A 358 -2.45 -18.87 3.10
N ASN A 359 -1.13 -18.96 3.02
CA ASN A 359 -0.39 -20.05 3.64
C ASN A 359 -0.16 -19.73 5.13
N VAL A 360 -0.81 -20.53 6.00
CA VAL A 360 -0.78 -20.32 7.46
C VAL A 360 0.60 -20.60 8.06
N GLY A 361 1.41 -21.45 7.44
CA GLY A 361 2.75 -21.81 7.94
C GLY A 361 3.82 -20.75 7.64
N LEU A 362 3.71 -20.07 6.48
CA LEU A 362 4.70 -19.08 6.02
C LEU A 362 4.30 -17.63 6.32
N SER A 363 3.03 -17.40 6.64
CA SER A 363 2.54 -16.07 7.00
C SER A 363 2.82 -15.77 8.47
N VAL A 364 3.20 -14.53 8.77
CA VAL A 364 3.56 -14.07 10.10
C VAL A 364 3.14 -12.61 10.27
N SER A 365 2.54 -12.26 11.41
CA SER A 365 2.44 -10.88 11.90
C SER A 365 3.28 -10.76 13.18
N ARG A 366 4.26 -9.85 13.16
CA ARG A 366 5.12 -9.62 14.35
C ARG A 366 4.42 -8.80 15.42
N VAL A 367 3.39 -8.06 15.07
CA VAL A 367 2.52 -7.34 16.03
C VAL A 367 1.56 -8.30 16.71
N GLY A 368 0.96 -9.21 15.94
CA GLY A 368 0.12 -10.30 16.43
C GLY A 368 -1.07 -9.81 17.24
N GLY A 369 -1.37 -10.48 18.33
CA GLY A 369 -2.56 -10.22 19.15
C GLY A 369 -2.66 -8.83 19.80
N ALA A 370 -1.61 -8.00 19.75
CA ALA A 370 -1.70 -6.59 20.14
C ALA A 370 -2.55 -5.77 19.15
N ALA A 371 -2.58 -6.19 17.89
CA ALA A 371 -3.39 -5.60 16.83
C ALA A 371 -4.76 -6.27 16.66
N GLN A 372 -5.26 -6.99 17.66
CA GLN A 372 -6.60 -7.58 17.65
C GLN A 372 -7.50 -6.93 18.69
N THR A 373 -8.79 -6.86 18.39
CA THR A 373 -9.80 -6.58 19.41
C THR A 373 -9.85 -7.72 20.43
N LYS A 374 -10.30 -7.42 21.64
CA LYS A 374 -10.48 -8.47 22.67
C LYS A 374 -11.44 -9.57 22.21
N ALA A 375 -12.46 -9.21 21.45
CA ALA A 375 -13.42 -10.14 20.86
C ALA A 375 -12.72 -11.09 19.88
N MET A 376 -11.98 -10.56 18.90
CA MET A 376 -11.28 -11.36 17.89
C MET A 376 -10.22 -12.25 18.56
N LYS A 377 -9.42 -11.71 19.47
CA LYS A 377 -8.38 -12.47 20.19
C LYS A 377 -8.95 -13.66 20.96
N LYS A 378 -10.12 -13.51 21.59
CA LYS A 378 -10.79 -14.61 22.29
C LYS A 378 -11.37 -15.63 21.33
N ALA A 379 -11.98 -15.18 20.22
CA ALA A 379 -12.62 -16.05 19.23
C ALA A 379 -11.61 -16.83 18.36
N SER A 380 -10.43 -16.24 18.07
CA SER A 380 -9.44 -16.83 17.16
C SER A 380 -8.36 -17.67 17.85
N GLY A 381 -8.42 -17.84 19.18
CA GLY A 381 -7.31 -18.39 19.97
C GLY A 381 -6.85 -19.80 19.58
N SER A 382 -7.73 -20.68 19.11
CA SER A 382 -7.40 -22.05 18.72
C SER A 382 -7.15 -22.24 17.23
N ILE A 383 -7.69 -21.38 16.37
CA ILE A 383 -7.78 -21.62 14.91
C ILE A 383 -6.45 -22.00 14.23
N ARG A 384 -5.32 -21.40 14.64
CA ARG A 384 -4.00 -21.73 14.07
C ARG A 384 -3.56 -23.14 14.43
N ILE A 385 -3.84 -23.55 15.67
CA ILE A 385 -3.48 -24.88 16.18
C ILE A 385 -4.34 -25.93 15.49
N ASP A 386 -5.64 -25.70 15.39
CA ASP A 386 -6.61 -26.60 14.76
C ASP A 386 -6.28 -26.82 13.27
N LEU A 387 -5.93 -25.75 12.56
CA LEU A 387 -5.48 -25.83 11.16
C LEU A 387 -4.12 -26.52 10.99
N ALA A 388 -3.18 -26.31 11.91
CA ALA A 388 -1.89 -27.01 11.88
C ALA A 388 -2.09 -28.52 12.07
N GLN A 389 -2.89 -28.91 13.07
CA GLN A 389 -3.24 -30.31 13.33
C GLN A 389 -3.98 -30.94 12.14
N TYR A 390 -4.94 -30.22 11.56
CA TYR A 390 -5.64 -30.70 10.36
C TYR A 390 -4.67 -31.02 9.23
N ARG A 391 -3.71 -30.11 8.93
CA ARG A 391 -2.72 -30.32 7.86
C ARG A 391 -1.83 -31.54 8.11
N GLU A 392 -1.37 -31.73 9.33
CA GLU A 392 -0.60 -32.92 9.69
C GLU A 392 -1.42 -34.19 9.45
N MET A 393 -2.67 -34.21 9.90
CA MET A 393 -3.55 -35.37 9.73
C MET A 393 -3.93 -35.60 8.25
N GLU A 394 -4.17 -34.56 7.47
CA GLU A 394 -4.49 -34.67 6.05
C GLU A 394 -3.40 -35.43 5.29
N VAL A 395 -2.13 -35.20 5.62
CA VAL A 395 -1.00 -35.95 5.02
C VAL A 395 -1.06 -37.43 5.41
N PHE A 396 -1.34 -37.73 6.69
CA PHE A 396 -1.44 -39.13 7.16
C PHE A 396 -2.62 -39.89 6.56
N THR A 397 -3.76 -39.23 6.30
CA THR A 397 -4.95 -39.88 5.73
C THR A 397 -4.73 -40.38 4.32
N GLN A 398 -3.77 -39.86 3.58
CA GLN A 398 -3.41 -40.36 2.26
C GLN A 398 -2.83 -41.79 2.30
N PHE A 399 -2.35 -42.23 3.48
CA PHE A 399 -1.66 -43.52 3.67
C PHE A 399 -2.40 -44.50 4.60
N ALA A 400 -3.39 -44.04 5.36
CA ALA A 400 -4.10 -44.84 6.36
C ALA A 400 -5.51 -45.24 5.85
N SER A 401 -5.81 -46.55 5.88
CA SER A 401 -7.10 -47.07 5.45
C SER A 401 -8.19 -47.07 6.53
N ASP A 402 -7.78 -47.08 7.82
CA ASP A 402 -8.70 -47.05 8.97
C ASP A 402 -8.33 -45.91 9.94
N LEU A 403 -9.24 -44.99 10.12
CA LEU A 403 -9.13 -43.86 11.05
C LEU A 403 -10.05 -44.09 12.24
N ASP A 404 -9.60 -43.81 13.43
CA ASP A 404 -10.43 -43.77 14.62
C ASP A 404 -11.43 -42.60 14.59
N ASP A 405 -12.46 -42.65 15.43
CA ASP A 405 -13.54 -41.67 15.39
C ASP A 405 -13.08 -40.27 15.87
N ALA A 406 -12.07 -40.18 16.73
CA ALA A 406 -11.48 -38.93 17.18
C ALA A 406 -10.75 -38.24 16.03
N THR A 407 -9.95 -38.98 15.26
CA THR A 407 -9.25 -38.46 14.07
C THR A 407 -10.24 -38.03 12.96
N LYS A 408 -11.34 -38.79 12.78
CA LYS A 408 -12.42 -38.41 11.84
C LYS A 408 -13.09 -37.08 12.24
N ALA A 409 -13.39 -36.91 13.53
CA ALA A 409 -13.98 -35.68 14.06
C ALA A 409 -13.06 -34.47 13.86
N GLN A 410 -11.77 -34.65 14.13
CA GLN A 410 -10.78 -33.59 13.97
C GLN A 410 -10.55 -33.21 12.51
N LEU A 411 -10.60 -34.19 11.60
CA LEU A 411 -10.57 -33.95 10.15
C LEU A 411 -11.83 -33.23 9.66
N ALA A 412 -13.01 -33.57 10.18
CA ALA A 412 -14.27 -32.90 9.85
C ALA A 412 -14.22 -31.42 10.28
N HIS A 413 -13.75 -31.16 11.52
CA HIS A 413 -13.55 -29.82 12.06
C HIS A 413 -12.58 -29.00 11.20
N GLY A 414 -11.39 -29.55 10.89
CA GLY A 414 -10.41 -28.86 10.06
C GLY A 414 -10.89 -28.57 8.64
N LYS A 415 -11.65 -29.50 8.02
CA LYS A 415 -12.29 -29.27 6.72
C LYS A 415 -13.31 -28.14 6.78
N ALA A 416 -14.13 -28.10 7.82
CA ALA A 416 -15.09 -27.01 8.02
C ALA A 416 -14.39 -25.67 8.21
N LEU A 417 -13.32 -25.60 9.03
CA LEU A 417 -12.50 -24.40 9.17
C LEU A 417 -11.91 -23.94 7.83
N MET A 418 -11.31 -24.85 7.06
CA MET A 418 -10.76 -24.52 5.74
C MET A 418 -11.82 -23.93 4.80
N GLU A 419 -13.05 -24.44 4.86
CA GLU A 419 -14.14 -23.91 4.05
C GLU A 419 -14.61 -22.54 4.53
N LEU A 420 -14.68 -22.31 5.84
CA LEU A 420 -15.03 -21.01 6.44
C LEU A 420 -14.04 -19.92 6.08
N LEU A 421 -12.76 -20.25 5.93
CA LEU A 421 -11.72 -19.29 5.53
C LEU A 421 -11.80 -18.85 4.07
N LYS A 422 -12.52 -19.55 3.22
CA LYS A 422 -12.79 -19.09 1.86
C LYS A 422 -13.72 -17.89 1.89
N GLN A 423 -13.42 -16.88 1.10
CA GLN A 423 -14.18 -15.64 1.06
C GLN A 423 -14.26 -15.11 -0.37
N PRO A 424 -15.45 -14.73 -0.87
CA PRO A 424 -15.59 -14.16 -2.19
C PRO A 424 -14.96 -12.76 -2.24
N LEU A 425 -14.54 -12.33 -3.42
CA LEU A 425 -13.95 -11.02 -3.65
C LEU A 425 -14.98 -9.91 -3.38
N CYS A 426 -14.51 -8.79 -2.85
CA CYS A 426 -15.30 -7.59 -2.55
C CYS A 426 -16.44 -7.83 -1.56
N HIS A 427 -16.28 -8.82 -0.70
CA HIS A 427 -17.22 -9.11 0.40
C HIS A 427 -16.46 -9.22 1.73
N PRO A 428 -15.87 -8.11 2.22
CA PRO A 428 -15.25 -8.12 3.53
C PRO A 428 -16.30 -8.38 4.61
N LEU A 429 -15.94 -9.18 5.61
CA LEU A 429 -16.78 -9.46 6.77
C LEU A 429 -16.54 -8.39 7.85
N SER A 430 -17.62 -7.98 8.50
CA SER A 430 -17.55 -7.12 9.69
C SER A 430 -16.90 -7.84 10.88
N LEU A 431 -16.53 -7.10 11.93
CA LEU A 431 -15.94 -7.69 13.13
C LEU A 431 -16.91 -8.70 13.78
N HIS A 432 -18.18 -8.34 13.90
CA HIS A 432 -19.17 -9.24 14.55
C HIS A 432 -19.41 -10.50 13.72
N GLU A 433 -19.50 -10.41 12.39
CA GLU A 433 -19.65 -11.60 11.51
C GLU A 433 -18.46 -12.55 11.65
N GLN A 434 -17.24 -12.01 11.68
CA GLN A 434 -16.02 -12.80 11.87
C GLN A 434 -16.01 -13.47 13.25
N VAL A 435 -16.29 -12.72 14.31
CA VAL A 435 -16.30 -13.23 15.69
C VAL A 435 -17.38 -14.30 15.88
N MET A 436 -18.61 -14.05 15.41
CA MET A 436 -19.70 -15.03 15.49
C MET A 436 -19.34 -16.31 14.71
N THR A 437 -18.78 -16.19 13.51
CA THR A 437 -18.31 -17.34 12.73
C THR A 437 -17.31 -18.19 13.49
N LEU A 438 -16.30 -17.55 14.11
CA LEU A 438 -15.26 -18.26 14.86
C LEU A 438 -15.80 -18.90 16.15
N ILE A 439 -16.72 -18.25 16.86
CA ILE A 439 -17.37 -18.81 18.04
C ILE A 439 -18.17 -20.07 17.65
N MET A 440 -18.96 -19.98 16.58
CA MET A 440 -19.71 -21.15 16.08
C MET A 440 -18.80 -22.28 15.64
N ALA A 441 -17.69 -21.97 14.97
CA ALA A 441 -16.71 -22.96 14.55
C ALA A 441 -16.06 -23.66 15.75
N ASN A 442 -15.59 -22.89 16.74
CA ASN A 442 -14.98 -23.45 17.97
C ASN A 442 -15.93 -24.34 18.79
N ASN A 443 -17.25 -24.16 18.62
CA ASN A 443 -18.28 -24.98 19.26
C ASN A 443 -18.80 -26.11 18.34
N GLY A 444 -18.11 -26.42 17.24
CA GLY A 444 -18.41 -27.56 16.38
C GLY A 444 -19.71 -27.42 15.57
N VAL A 445 -20.24 -26.20 15.39
CA VAL A 445 -21.53 -25.98 14.69
C VAL A 445 -21.48 -26.46 13.24
N PHE A 446 -20.31 -26.35 12.62
CA PHE A 446 -20.09 -26.69 11.21
C PHE A 446 -19.56 -28.10 10.95
N ASP A 447 -19.16 -28.83 11.99
CA ASP A 447 -18.46 -30.12 11.87
C ASP A 447 -19.34 -31.24 11.27
N THR A 448 -20.66 -31.11 11.44
CA THR A 448 -21.66 -32.07 10.93
C THR A 448 -22.23 -31.65 9.58
N ILE A 449 -21.85 -30.50 9.06
CA ILE A 449 -22.39 -29.96 7.79
C ILE A 449 -21.52 -30.45 6.63
N GLU A 450 -22.17 -30.86 5.53
CA GLU A 450 -21.44 -31.24 4.33
C GLU A 450 -20.54 -30.06 3.86
N THR A 451 -19.28 -30.33 3.55
CA THR A 451 -18.26 -29.31 3.21
C THR A 451 -18.76 -28.29 2.17
N LYS A 452 -19.51 -28.72 1.17
CA LYS A 452 -20.06 -27.85 0.13
C LYS A 452 -21.14 -26.87 0.63
N GLU A 453 -21.80 -27.21 1.72
CA GLU A 453 -22.91 -26.44 2.30
C GLU A 453 -22.42 -25.47 3.40
N VAL A 454 -21.19 -25.64 3.92
CA VAL A 454 -20.66 -24.86 5.04
C VAL A 454 -20.74 -23.35 4.79
N LYS A 455 -20.31 -22.89 3.60
CA LYS A 455 -20.35 -21.45 3.25
C LYS A 455 -21.77 -20.90 3.15
N LYS A 456 -22.67 -21.64 2.57
CA LYS A 456 -24.09 -21.27 2.48
C LYS A 456 -24.69 -21.19 3.87
N TYR A 457 -24.49 -22.23 4.68
CA TYR A 457 -24.97 -22.25 6.07
C TYR A 457 -24.40 -21.10 6.90
N GLN A 458 -23.11 -20.76 6.73
CA GLN A 458 -22.52 -19.59 7.37
C GLN A 458 -23.27 -18.30 7.01
N GLY A 459 -23.52 -18.07 5.72
CA GLY A 459 -24.22 -16.86 5.27
C GLY A 459 -25.67 -16.80 5.76
N ASP A 460 -26.37 -17.92 5.71
CA ASP A 460 -27.78 -18.02 6.12
C ASP A 460 -27.92 -17.78 7.65
N ILE A 461 -27.06 -18.38 8.46
CA ILE A 461 -27.12 -18.23 9.93
C ILE A 461 -26.68 -16.84 10.38
N LEU A 462 -25.66 -16.22 9.77
CA LEU A 462 -25.29 -14.85 10.05
C LEU A 462 -26.43 -13.88 9.72
N SER A 463 -27.06 -14.05 8.54
CA SER A 463 -28.22 -13.25 8.15
C SER A 463 -29.40 -13.44 9.12
N TYR A 464 -29.64 -14.66 9.60
CA TYR A 464 -30.66 -14.93 10.60
C TYR A 464 -30.37 -14.20 11.92
N MET A 465 -29.10 -14.25 12.38
CA MET A 465 -28.68 -13.59 13.62
C MET A 465 -28.81 -12.05 13.50
N ASP A 466 -28.44 -11.47 12.38
CA ASP A 466 -28.54 -10.02 12.15
C ASP A 466 -30.00 -9.53 12.14
N LEU A 467 -30.93 -10.37 11.66
CA LEU A 467 -32.35 -10.05 11.61
C LEU A 467 -33.06 -10.31 12.94
N SER A 468 -32.77 -11.42 13.60
CA SER A 468 -33.48 -11.87 14.81
C SER A 468 -32.85 -11.42 16.12
N TYR A 469 -31.52 -11.20 16.11
CA TYR A 469 -30.72 -10.85 17.31
C TYR A 469 -29.72 -9.72 17.02
N PRO A 470 -30.13 -8.58 16.42
CA PRO A 470 -29.21 -7.51 16.01
C PRO A 470 -28.39 -6.94 17.19
N GLU A 471 -28.88 -7.07 18.42
CA GLU A 471 -28.18 -6.63 19.63
C GLU A 471 -26.89 -7.39 19.90
N ILE A 472 -26.74 -8.64 19.41
CA ILE A 472 -25.50 -9.41 19.55
C ILE A 472 -24.40 -8.75 18.72
N GLY A 473 -24.67 -8.51 17.44
CA GLY A 473 -23.75 -7.83 16.54
C GLY A 473 -23.37 -6.44 17.02
N GLN A 474 -24.36 -5.63 17.40
CA GLN A 474 -24.12 -4.28 17.94
C GLN A 474 -23.22 -4.29 19.18
N LYS A 475 -23.47 -5.17 20.16
CA LYS A 475 -22.62 -5.29 21.35
C LYS A 475 -21.17 -5.66 21.02
N ILE A 476 -20.95 -6.54 20.04
CA ILE A 476 -19.60 -6.93 19.60
C ILE A 476 -18.88 -5.74 18.94
N GLU A 477 -19.56 -4.99 18.09
CA GLU A 477 -18.99 -3.82 17.41
C GLU A 477 -18.67 -2.67 18.37
N GLU A 478 -19.57 -2.37 19.32
CA GLU A 478 -19.41 -1.28 20.28
C GLU A 478 -18.36 -1.58 21.34
N ASN A 479 -18.45 -2.76 21.98
CA ASN A 479 -17.57 -3.13 23.10
C ASN A 479 -16.24 -3.69 22.65
N ARG A 480 -16.13 -4.17 21.39
CA ARG A 480 -14.96 -4.87 20.83
C ARG A 480 -14.46 -6.01 21.74
N ALA A 481 -15.35 -6.55 22.55
CA ALA A 481 -15.11 -7.63 23.51
C ALA A 481 -16.31 -8.58 23.55
N ILE A 482 -16.06 -9.82 23.95
CA ILE A 482 -17.09 -10.84 24.16
C ILE A 482 -16.96 -11.44 25.57
N ASP A 483 -18.09 -11.60 26.22
CA ASP A 483 -18.26 -12.32 27.48
C ASP A 483 -18.95 -13.67 27.27
N GLU A 484 -19.18 -14.43 28.33
CA GLU A 484 -19.89 -15.71 28.29
C GLU A 484 -21.36 -15.54 27.93
N GLU A 485 -21.98 -14.40 28.30
CA GLU A 485 -23.36 -14.11 27.97
C GLU A 485 -23.58 -14.00 26.47
N ILE A 486 -22.68 -13.26 25.77
CA ILE A 486 -22.72 -13.12 24.30
C ILE A 486 -22.50 -14.48 23.64
N VAL A 487 -21.52 -15.28 24.10
CA VAL A 487 -21.26 -16.61 23.56
C VAL A 487 -22.49 -17.51 23.71
N ASN A 488 -23.15 -17.52 24.89
CA ASN A 488 -24.34 -18.30 25.12
C ASN A 488 -25.50 -17.85 24.22
N LYS A 489 -25.70 -16.56 24.05
CA LYS A 489 -26.74 -16.03 23.13
C LYS A 489 -26.50 -16.45 21.69
N ILE A 490 -25.25 -16.41 21.21
CA ILE A 490 -24.90 -16.93 19.87
C ILE A 490 -25.27 -18.40 19.76
N MET A 491 -24.92 -19.21 20.76
CA MET A 491 -25.19 -20.66 20.73
C MET A 491 -26.69 -20.97 20.86
N ASP A 492 -27.45 -20.19 21.60
CA ASP A 492 -28.90 -20.34 21.70
C ASP A 492 -29.59 -19.97 20.38
N ALA A 493 -29.16 -18.88 19.73
CA ALA A 493 -29.62 -18.50 18.39
C ALA A 493 -29.33 -19.62 17.34
N VAL A 494 -28.16 -20.28 17.45
CA VAL A 494 -27.81 -21.45 16.60
C VAL A 494 -28.79 -22.62 16.83
N LYS A 495 -29.15 -22.90 18.08
CA LYS A 495 -30.10 -23.97 18.40
C LYS A 495 -31.49 -23.69 17.81
N GLU A 496 -31.94 -22.45 17.94
CA GLU A 496 -33.24 -22.02 17.37
C GLU A 496 -33.24 -22.08 15.84
N TYR A 497 -32.14 -21.73 15.20
CA TYR A 497 -32.00 -21.83 13.74
C TYR A 497 -32.04 -23.28 13.23
N LYS A 498 -31.55 -24.24 14.03
CA LYS A 498 -31.53 -25.69 13.70
C LYS A 498 -32.84 -26.40 13.99
N GLY A 499 -33.68 -25.86 14.88
CA GLY A 499 -34.99 -26.45 15.27
C GLY A 499 -36.07 -26.14 14.33
#